data_6daad17cfa519bfd479cc0fc565b6118
#
_entry.id   6daad17cfa519bfd479cc0fc565b6118
#
_cell.length_a   1.000
_cell.length_b   1.000
_cell.length_c   1.000
_cell.angle_alpha   90.00
_cell.angle_beta   90.00
_cell.angle_gamma   90.00
#
_symmetry.space_group_name_H-M   'P 1'
#
loop_
_entity.id
_entity.type
_entity.pdbx_description
1 polymer ?
#
loop_
_entity_poly.entity_id
_entity_poly.type
_entity_poly.pdbx_seq_one_letter_code
_entity_poly.pdbx_strand_id
1 'polypeptide(L)'
;MSEDEGMEELVTEEMLWDRIPEVEGEERASTYYELSARIYARGQYDEALALAETARDIYSQLGESVSSEGLAQAYSAIGYNLNQLKRMDEAATAMSKAVEILRENKSPIALELACTLGEWWYSSKKYDKVVETMNECAQEHLVDGNEIGAANDLHLIGCAERELKNYEKAIEAFKEARSLFKRNKEVIHVARCDQKMASCLIELGEGELALETARKAVDVFETGHDHRRETFASFEFGKAQILLEKFDEGLATLENVLAIVS
;
A
#
# COMPACT_ATOMS: atom_id res chain seq x y z
N MET A 1 -6.32 -51.64 4.49
CA MET A 1 -5.78 -50.35 4.15
C MET A 1 -6.81 -49.32 4.62
N SER A 2 -6.59 -48.83 5.81
CA SER A 2 -7.45 -47.83 6.46
C SER A 2 -6.99 -46.45 5.98
N GLU A 3 -7.84 -45.81 5.22
CA GLU A 3 -7.73 -44.37 4.91
C GLU A 3 -8.16 -43.60 6.18
N ASP A 4 -7.17 -43.35 7.02
CA ASP A 4 -7.28 -42.42 8.13
C ASP A 4 -6.60 -41.09 7.63
N GLU A 5 -7.25 -40.44 6.66
CA GLU A 5 -6.96 -39.05 6.36
C GLU A 5 -7.51 -38.24 7.53
N GLY A 6 -6.58 -37.85 8.42
CA GLY A 6 -6.86 -36.94 9.53
C GLY A 6 -7.54 -35.68 9.04
N MET A 7 -8.86 -35.59 9.20
CA MET A 7 -9.58 -34.35 9.22
C MET A 7 -9.03 -33.55 10.40
N GLU A 8 -8.18 -32.56 10.15
CA GLU A 8 -7.90 -31.50 11.15
C GLU A 8 -9.25 -30.94 11.58
N GLU A 9 -9.61 -31.19 12.80
CA GLU A 9 -10.87 -30.73 13.40
C GLU A 9 -10.84 -29.18 13.33
N LEU A 10 -11.72 -28.60 12.51
CA LEU A 10 -11.79 -27.15 12.33
C LEU A 10 -12.12 -26.52 13.70
N VAL A 11 -11.14 -25.92 14.35
CA VAL A 11 -11.30 -25.20 15.61
C VAL A 11 -12.38 -24.14 15.42
N THR A 12 -13.45 -24.18 16.21
CA THR A 12 -14.56 -23.22 16.15
C THR A 12 -14.31 -22.02 17.08
N GLU A 13 -15.07 -20.93 16.89
CA GLU A 13 -15.02 -19.78 17.82
C GLU A 13 -15.42 -20.19 19.23
N GLU A 14 -16.44 -21.04 19.38
CA GLU A 14 -16.90 -21.56 20.67
C GLU A 14 -15.79 -22.30 21.40
N MET A 15 -15.06 -23.18 20.68
CA MET A 15 -13.90 -23.88 21.25
C MET A 15 -12.79 -22.93 21.71
N LEU A 16 -12.58 -21.82 21.01
CA LEU A 16 -11.60 -20.82 21.42
C LEU A 16 -12.07 -20.06 22.67
N TRP A 17 -13.34 -19.71 22.76
CA TRP A 17 -13.90 -19.07 23.96
C TRP A 17 -13.81 -19.98 25.17
N ASP A 18 -14.12 -21.26 25.02
CA ASP A 18 -14.05 -22.28 26.09
C ASP A 18 -12.60 -22.50 26.56
N ARG A 19 -11.63 -22.36 25.64
CA ARG A 19 -10.20 -22.53 25.93
C ARG A 19 -9.59 -21.40 26.77
N ILE A 20 -10.07 -20.18 26.65
CA ILE A 20 -9.49 -18.99 27.33
C ILE A 20 -9.32 -19.18 28.84
N PRO A 21 -10.30 -19.68 29.62
CA PRO A 21 -10.13 -19.90 31.07
C PRO A 21 -9.17 -21.03 31.41
N GLU A 22 -8.86 -21.92 30.47
CA GLU A 22 -8.05 -23.12 30.68
C GLU A 22 -6.55 -22.86 30.42
N VAL A 23 -6.21 -21.77 29.69
CA VAL A 23 -4.85 -21.44 29.27
C VAL A 23 -4.34 -20.14 29.90
N GLU A 24 -3.01 -20.00 29.99
CA GLU A 24 -2.36 -18.84 30.56
C GLU A 24 -1.20 -18.36 29.66
N GLY A 25 -0.64 -17.20 29.97
CA GLY A 25 0.54 -16.67 29.31
C GLY A 25 0.39 -16.52 27.81
N GLU A 26 1.38 -16.99 27.07
CA GLU A 26 1.47 -16.88 25.61
C GLU A 26 0.33 -17.60 24.91
N GLU A 27 -0.07 -18.76 25.38
CA GLU A 27 -1.16 -19.56 24.81
C GLU A 27 -2.50 -18.82 24.92
N ARG A 28 -2.73 -18.12 26.04
CA ARG A 28 -3.91 -17.28 26.21
C ARG A 28 -3.91 -16.09 25.27
N ALA A 29 -2.75 -15.46 25.07
CA ALA A 29 -2.59 -14.35 24.14
C ALA A 29 -2.86 -14.78 22.70
N SER A 30 -2.30 -15.93 22.27
CA SER A 30 -2.53 -16.47 20.93
C SER A 30 -4.00 -16.83 20.70
N THR A 31 -4.70 -17.37 21.71
CA THR A 31 -6.13 -17.67 21.63
C THR A 31 -6.97 -16.39 21.41
N TYR A 32 -6.67 -15.31 22.09
CA TYR A 32 -7.32 -14.00 21.85
C TYR A 32 -7.03 -13.46 20.44
N TYR A 33 -5.78 -13.61 19.95
CA TYR A 33 -5.43 -13.21 18.60
C TYR A 33 -6.20 -14.02 17.54
N GLU A 34 -6.30 -15.34 17.70
CA GLU A 34 -7.08 -16.21 16.80
C GLU A 34 -8.57 -15.84 16.77
N LEU A 35 -9.14 -15.56 17.93
CA LEU A 35 -10.52 -15.06 18.04
C LEU A 35 -10.68 -13.72 17.33
N SER A 36 -9.76 -12.79 17.53
CA SER A 36 -9.76 -11.51 16.82
C SER A 36 -9.79 -11.70 15.30
N ALA A 37 -8.96 -12.60 14.76
CA ALA A 37 -8.91 -12.87 13.32
C ALA A 37 -10.26 -13.42 12.78
N ARG A 38 -10.92 -14.29 13.53
CA ARG A 38 -12.23 -14.86 13.14
C ARG A 38 -13.34 -13.80 13.18
N ILE A 39 -13.37 -13.02 14.25
CA ILE A 39 -14.35 -11.94 14.43
C ILE A 39 -14.14 -10.85 13.36
N TYR A 40 -12.87 -10.55 13.01
CA TYR A 40 -12.52 -9.67 11.88
C TYR A 40 -13.11 -10.17 10.57
N ALA A 41 -12.98 -11.46 10.27
CA ALA A 41 -13.51 -12.06 9.05
C ALA A 41 -15.06 -11.95 8.93
N ARG A 42 -15.76 -11.79 10.06
CA ARG A 42 -17.22 -11.53 10.12
C ARG A 42 -17.57 -10.04 10.01
N GLY A 43 -16.57 -9.15 9.90
CA GLY A 43 -16.77 -7.71 9.81
C GLY A 43 -17.08 -7.01 11.14
N GLN A 44 -16.91 -7.70 12.29
CA GLN A 44 -17.16 -7.16 13.63
C GLN A 44 -15.88 -6.50 14.18
N TYR A 45 -15.47 -5.40 13.55
CA TYR A 45 -14.14 -4.82 13.72
C TYR A 45 -13.89 -4.23 15.13
N ASP A 46 -14.91 -3.69 15.80
CA ASP A 46 -14.77 -3.16 17.18
C ASP A 46 -14.50 -4.29 18.18
N GLU A 47 -15.21 -5.41 18.06
CA GLU A 47 -15.02 -6.58 18.92
C GLU A 47 -13.65 -7.26 18.63
N ALA A 48 -13.32 -7.42 17.35
CA ALA A 48 -12.02 -7.94 16.94
C ALA A 48 -10.86 -7.07 17.44
N LEU A 49 -11.01 -5.75 17.42
CA LEU A 49 -10.03 -4.80 17.96
C LEU A 49 -9.81 -5.03 19.45
N ALA A 50 -10.87 -5.13 20.24
CA ALA A 50 -10.76 -5.34 21.69
C ALA A 50 -10.03 -6.66 22.03
N LEU A 51 -10.27 -7.73 21.25
CA LEU A 51 -9.58 -9.01 21.42
C LEU A 51 -8.10 -8.91 21.04
N ALA A 52 -7.77 -8.23 19.93
CA ALA A 52 -6.39 -7.99 19.53
C ALA A 52 -5.62 -7.16 20.55
N GLU A 53 -6.25 -6.13 21.12
CA GLU A 53 -5.68 -5.32 22.20
C GLU A 53 -5.44 -6.15 23.46
N THR A 54 -6.36 -7.07 23.81
CA THR A 54 -6.19 -7.99 24.92
C THR A 54 -4.99 -8.92 24.69
N ALA A 55 -4.85 -9.48 23.47
CA ALA A 55 -3.70 -10.30 23.11
C ALA A 55 -2.37 -9.52 23.25
N ARG A 56 -2.31 -8.30 22.69
CA ARG A 56 -1.14 -7.41 22.82
C ARG A 56 -0.78 -7.15 24.28
N ASP A 57 -1.75 -6.85 25.11
CA ASP A 57 -1.51 -6.53 26.52
C ASP A 57 -0.94 -7.72 27.29
N ILE A 58 -1.43 -8.93 27.02
CA ILE A 58 -0.87 -10.16 27.59
C ILE A 58 0.56 -10.37 27.10
N TYR A 59 0.82 -10.31 25.79
CA TYR A 59 2.19 -10.43 25.24
C TYR A 59 3.13 -9.38 25.85
N SER A 60 2.69 -8.14 25.99
CA SER A 60 3.49 -7.06 26.56
C SER A 60 3.85 -7.29 28.04
N GLN A 61 2.94 -7.90 28.81
CA GLN A 61 3.17 -8.21 30.23
C GLN A 61 4.15 -9.37 30.40
N LEU A 62 4.21 -10.30 29.46
CA LEU A 62 5.11 -11.44 29.49
C LEU A 62 6.58 -11.06 29.16
N GLY A 63 6.79 -9.90 28.52
CA GLY A 63 8.11 -9.34 28.25
C GLY A 63 8.98 -10.22 27.34
N GLU A 64 10.30 -10.21 27.54
CA GLU A 64 11.28 -10.90 26.68
C GLU A 64 11.20 -12.44 26.72
N SER A 65 10.37 -13.02 27.58
CA SER A 65 10.22 -14.47 27.70
C SER A 65 9.29 -15.08 26.65
N VAL A 66 8.72 -14.27 25.75
CA VAL A 66 7.66 -14.68 24.81
C VAL A 66 8.08 -14.39 23.38
N SER A 67 7.41 -15.07 22.45
CA SER A 67 7.56 -14.81 21.02
C SER A 67 7.23 -13.35 20.69
N SER A 68 8.28 -12.60 20.32
CA SER A 68 8.13 -11.25 19.76
C SER A 68 7.25 -11.24 18.50
N GLU A 69 7.18 -12.36 17.79
CA GLU A 69 6.32 -12.56 16.64
C GLU A 69 4.82 -12.50 17.02
N GLY A 70 4.43 -13.12 18.14
CA GLY A 70 3.05 -13.06 18.64
C GLY A 70 2.63 -11.63 18.99
N LEU A 71 3.54 -10.85 19.61
CA LEU A 71 3.31 -9.44 19.89
C LEU A 71 3.14 -8.62 18.57
N ALA A 72 3.99 -8.88 17.58
CA ALA A 72 3.89 -8.22 16.28
C ALA A 72 2.58 -8.57 15.55
N GLN A 73 2.15 -9.83 15.61
CA GLN A 73 0.87 -10.28 15.07
C GLN A 73 -0.31 -9.57 15.74
N ALA A 74 -0.28 -9.40 17.06
CA ALA A 74 -1.30 -8.65 17.78
C ALA A 74 -1.35 -7.17 17.35
N TYR A 75 -0.19 -6.52 17.21
CA TYR A 75 -0.13 -5.15 16.71
C TYR A 75 -0.62 -5.02 15.26
N SER A 76 -0.29 -5.97 14.38
CA SER A 76 -0.78 -5.96 13.00
C SER A 76 -2.31 -6.16 12.95
N ALA A 77 -2.86 -7.06 13.77
CA ALA A 77 -4.30 -7.25 13.89
C ALA A 77 -5.01 -5.98 14.36
N ILE A 78 -4.46 -5.28 15.37
CA ILE A 78 -4.96 -3.96 15.81
C ILE A 78 -4.95 -2.99 14.62
N GLY A 79 -3.85 -2.92 13.87
CA GLY A 79 -3.73 -2.06 12.70
C GLY A 79 -4.80 -2.33 11.65
N TYR A 80 -5.01 -3.61 11.28
CA TYR A 80 -6.03 -3.98 10.31
C TYR A 80 -7.46 -3.64 10.78
N ASN A 81 -7.79 -3.90 12.05
CA ASN A 81 -9.09 -3.54 12.62
C ASN A 81 -9.33 -2.02 12.58
N LEU A 82 -8.35 -1.23 13.04
CA LEU A 82 -8.42 0.23 13.03
C LEU A 82 -8.55 0.79 11.60
N ASN A 83 -7.89 0.18 10.62
CA ASN A 83 -8.01 0.57 9.22
C ASN A 83 -9.44 0.36 8.71
N GLN A 84 -10.09 -0.77 9.02
CA GLN A 84 -11.48 -1.01 8.67
C GLN A 84 -12.43 0.00 9.35
N LEU A 85 -12.14 0.37 10.59
CA LEU A 85 -12.86 1.40 11.34
C LEU A 85 -12.55 2.84 10.88
N LYS A 86 -11.70 3.01 9.83
CA LYS A 86 -11.28 4.31 9.27
C LYS A 86 -10.45 5.18 10.24
N ARG A 87 -9.87 4.57 11.26
CA ARG A 87 -8.98 5.21 12.24
C ARG A 87 -7.53 5.12 11.73
N MET A 88 -7.25 5.75 10.59
CA MET A 88 -6.04 5.55 9.78
C MET A 88 -4.74 5.87 10.52
N ASP A 89 -4.68 6.97 11.27
CA ASP A 89 -3.46 7.37 12.01
C ASP A 89 -3.09 6.35 13.10
N GLU A 90 -4.10 5.83 13.80
CA GLU A 90 -3.91 4.80 14.83
C GLU A 90 -3.56 3.45 14.20
N ALA A 91 -4.20 3.12 13.06
CA ALA A 91 -3.88 1.91 12.29
C ALA A 91 -2.41 1.89 11.87
N ALA A 92 -1.93 2.99 11.27
CA ALA A 92 -0.55 3.11 10.84
C ALA A 92 0.44 3.10 12.02
N THR A 93 0.05 3.66 13.17
CA THR A 93 0.88 3.62 14.40
C THR A 93 1.02 2.19 14.93
N ALA A 94 -0.07 1.43 14.97
CA ALA A 94 -0.03 0.02 15.39
C ALA A 94 0.79 -0.83 14.42
N MET A 95 0.58 -0.66 13.12
CA MET A 95 1.34 -1.37 12.08
C MET A 95 2.83 -1.03 12.14
N SER A 96 3.20 0.24 12.42
CA SER A 96 4.60 0.64 12.59
C SER A 96 5.28 -0.14 13.72
N LYS A 97 4.58 -0.39 14.83
CA LYS A 97 5.09 -1.22 15.92
C LYS A 97 5.29 -2.68 15.53
N ALA A 98 4.35 -3.24 14.75
CA ALA A 98 4.51 -4.60 14.23
C ALA A 98 5.76 -4.71 13.34
N VAL A 99 5.93 -3.77 12.40
CA VAL A 99 7.09 -3.72 11.50
C VAL A 99 8.41 -3.58 12.27
N GLU A 100 8.47 -2.69 13.28
CA GLU A 100 9.64 -2.48 14.14
C GLU A 100 10.07 -3.80 14.78
N ILE A 101 9.14 -4.51 15.46
CA ILE A 101 9.39 -5.77 16.12
C ILE A 101 9.87 -6.86 15.13
N LEU A 102 9.20 -6.96 13.98
CA LEU A 102 9.53 -7.97 12.96
C LEU A 102 10.90 -7.73 12.31
N ARG A 103 11.28 -6.45 12.09
CA ARG A 103 12.62 -6.11 11.58
C ARG A 103 13.73 -6.45 12.56
N GLU A 104 13.54 -6.16 13.86
CA GLU A 104 14.50 -6.55 14.92
C GLU A 104 14.73 -8.06 14.93
N ASN A 105 13.69 -8.85 14.64
CA ASN A 105 13.76 -10.32 14.58
C ASN A 105 14.12 -10.86 13.18
N LYS A 106 14.38 -10.00 12.20
CA LYS A 106 14.71 -10.39 10.83
C LYS A 106 13.63 -11.27 10.19
N SER A 107 12.38 -11.02 10.54
CA SER A 107 11.25 -11.78 10.00
C SER A 107 11.00 -11.42 8.52
N PRO A 108 10.80 -12.40 7.64
CA PRO A 108 10.53 -12.14 6.22
C PRO A 108 9.20 -11.40 5.98
N ILE A 109 8.28 -11.42 6.94
CA ILE A 109 6.98 -10.75 6.85
C ILE A 109 7.12 -9.22 7.05
N ALA A 110 8.24 -8.76 7.64
CA ALA A 110 8.46 -7.35 7.93
C ALA A 110 8.32 -6.45 6.69
N LEU A 111 8.86 -6.89 5.56
CA LEU A 111 8.80 -6.14 4.30
C LEU A 111 7.37 -6.00 3.78
N GLU A 112 6.57 -7.05 3.79
CA GLU A 112 5.16 -7.01 3.37
C GLU A 112 4.33 -6.04 4.22
N LEU A 113 4.51 -6.10 5.55
CA LEU A 113 3.82 -5.17 6.44
C LEU A 113 4.34 -3.74 6.30
N ALA A 114 5.62 -3.53 6.01
CA ALA A 114 6.17 -2.21 5.74
C ALA A 114 5.59 -1.59 4.47
N CYS A 115 5.41 -2.37 3.40
CA CYS A 115 4.74 -1.91 2.18
C CYS A 115 3.29 -1.49 2.47
N THR A 116 2.55 -2.31 3.23
CA THR A 116 1.19 -1.98 3.68
C THR A 116 1.17 -0.70 4.52
N LEU A 117 2.13 -0.54 5.42
CA LEU A 117 2.29 0.66 6.24
C LEU A 117 2.51 1.92 5.38
N GLY A 118 3.32 1.82 4.33
CA GLY A 118 3.54 2.93 3.40
C GLY A 118 2.26 3.38 2.71
N GLU A 119 1.41 2.45 2.27
CA GLU A 119 0.10 2.76 1.70
C GLU A 119 -0.83 3.45 2.72
N TRP A 120 -0.78 3.02 3.99
CA TRP A 120 -1.57 3.65 5.05
C TRP A 120 -1.04 5.04 5.41
N TRP A 121 0.29 5.25 5.42
CA TRP A 121 0.87 6.58 5.55
C TRP A 121 0.43 7.50 4.40
N TYR A 122 0.37 6.97 3.17
CA TYR A 122 -0.11 7.74 2.02
C TYR A 122 -1.59 8.13 2.18
N SER A 123 -2.44 7.20 2.60
CA SER A 123 -3.86 7.43 2.86
C SER A 123 -4.09 8.44 4.00
N SER A 124 -3.21 8.44 4.99
CA SER A 124 -3.19 9.40 6.13
C SER A 124 -2.49 10.73 5.77
N LYS A 125 -2.05 10.91 4.53
CA LYS A 125 -1.33 12.11 4.04
C LYS A 125 -0.02 12.39 4.81
N LYS A 126 0.61 11.37 5.37
CA LYS A 126 1.92 11.44 6.05
C LYS A 126 3.03 11.17 5.03
N TYR A 127 3.12 12.02 4.01
CA TYR A 127 3.94 11.78 2.82
C TYR A 127 5.43 11.66 3.12
N ASP A 128 5.97 12.40 4.10
CA ASP A 128 7.36 12.24 4.53
C ASP A 128 7.63 10.81 5.02
N LYS A 129 6.69 10.22 5.80
CA LYS A 129 6.81 8.83 6.26
C LYS A 129 6.67 7.82 5.12
N VAL A 130 5.87 8.13 4.10
CA VAL A 130 5.82 7.29 2.88
C VAL A 130 7.19 7.21 2.24
N VAL A 131 7.83 8.37 2.03
CA VAL A 131 9.15 8.44 1.38
C VAL A 131 10.18 7.65 2.19
N GLU A 132 10.22 7.83 3.52
CA GLU A 132 11.12 7.09 4.40
C GLU A 132 10.89 5.58 4.32
N THR A 133 9.65 5.11 4.59
CA THR A 133 9.32 3.69 4.64
C THR A 133 9.52 3.02 3.28
N MET A 134 9.06 3.64 2.20
CA MET A 134 9.15 3.05 0.86
C MET A 134 10.56 3.03 0.29
N ASN A 135 11.45 3.95 0.68
CA ASN A 135 12.86 3.86 0.30
C ASN A 135 13.52 2.61 0.88
N GLU A 136 13.23 2.27 2.13
CA GLU A 136 13.73 1.03 2.75
C GLU A 136 13.16 -0.20 2.02
N CYS A 137 11.84 -0.24 1.78
CA CYS A 137 11.20 -1.35 1.06
C CYS A 137 11.76 -1.52 -0.35
N ALA A 138 11.95 -0.44 -1.10
CA ALA A 138 12.52 -0.49 -2.44
C ALA A 138 13.94 -1.08 -2.46
N GLN A 139 14.77 -0.72 -1.48
CA GLN A 139 16.11 -1.28 -1.33
C GLN A 139 16.08 -2.76 -0.99
N GLU A 140 15.23 -3.19 -0.05
CA GLU A 140 15.06 -4.60 0.31
C GLU A 140 14.57 -5.40 -0.91
N HIS A 141 13.55 -4.92 -1.64
CA HIS A 141 13.07 -5.56 -2.87
C HIS A 141 14.16 -5.69 -3.95
N LEU A 142 15.01 -4.68 -4.12
CA LEU A 142 16.13 -4.75 -5.09
C LEU A 142 17.17 -5.78 -4.67
N VAL A 143 17.48 -5.91 -3.37
CA VAL A 143 18.40 -6.92 -2.84
C VAL A 143 17.86 -8.32 -3.09
N ASP A 144 16.55 -8.51 -2.95
CA ASP A 144 15.86 -9.78 -3.18
C ASP A 144 15.60 -10.08 -4.66
N GLY A 145 15.97 -9.16 -5.57
CA GLY A 145 15.73 -9.29 -6.99
C GLY A 145 14.28 -9.07 -7.42
N ASN A 146 13.43 -8.57 -6.53
CA ASN A 146 12.03 -8.24 -6.82
C ASN A 146 11.91 -6.84 -7.44
N GLU A 147 12.31 -6.71 -8.72
CA GLU A 147 12.27 -5.43 -9.43
C GLU A 147 10.87 -4.82 -9.54
N ILE A 148 9.82 -5.65 -9.61
CA ILE A 148 8.43 -5.16 -9.68
C ILE A 148 8.01 -4.58 -8.33
N GLY A 149 8.36 -5.21 -7.21
CA GLY A 149 8.16 -4.69 -5.87
C GLY A 149 8.82 -3.32 -5.70
N ALA A 150 10.12 -3.25 -6.01
CA ALA A 150 10.86 -1.99 -5.95
C ALA A 150 10.26 -0.89 -6.86
N ALA A 151 9.77 -1.24 -8.05
CA ALA A 151 9.13 -0.29 -8.93
C ALA A 151 7.80 0.25 -8.38
N ASN A 152 7.02 -0.57 -7.67
CA ASN A 152 5.81 -0.14 -7.00
C ASN A 152 6.13 0.82 -5.85
N ASP A 153 7.15 0.51 -5.05
CA ASP A 153 7.59 1.38 -3.94
C ASP A 153 8.07 2.74 -4.46
N LEU A 154 8.93 2.74 -5.49
CA LEU A 154 9.41 3.96 -6.14
C LEU A 154 8.27 4.78 -6.76
N HIS A 155 7.26 4.12 -7.34
CA HIS A 155 6.07 4.81 -7.83
C HIS A 155 5.30 5.49 -6.68
N LEU A 156 5.18 4.83 -5.53
CA LEU A 156 4.50 5.41 -4.36
C LEU A 156 5.31 6.57 -3.77
N ILE A 157 6.66 6.48 -3.73
CA ILE A 157 7.55 7.59 -3.40
C ILE A 157 7.29 8.78 -4.32
N GLY A 158 7.26 8.56 -5.64
CA GLY A 158 6.96 9.61 -6.60
C GLY A 158 5.61 10.28 -6.37
N CYS A 159 4.59 9.48 -6.02
CA CYS A 159 3.28 10.03 -5.64
C CYS A 159 3.36 10.90 -4.38
N ALA A 160 4.08 10.46 -3.34
CA ALA A 160 4.25 11.20 -2.10
C ALA A 160 5.03 12.50 -2.30
N GLU A 161 6.15 12.46 -3.04
CA GLU A 161 6.96 13.64 -3.36
C GLU A 161 6.16 14.68 -4.18
N ARG A 162 5.29 14.23 -5.08
CA ARG A 162 4.37 15.11 -5.81
C ARG A 162 3.39 15.82 -4.86
N GLU A 163 2.81 15.10 -3.90
CA GLU A 163 1.90 15.70 -2.91
C GLU A 163 2.63 16.70 -1.99
N LEU A 164 3.93 16.46 -1.73
CA LEU A 164 4.83 17.41 -1.05
C LEU A 164 5.27 18.57 -1.95
N LYS A 165 4.87 18.58 -3.23
CA LYS A 165 5.26 19.55 -4.26
C LYS A 165 6.75 19.53 -4.61
N ASN A 166 7.45 18.43 -4.30
CA ASN A 166 8.84 18.18 -4.69
C ASN A 166 8.86 17.55 -6.09
N TYR A 167 8.42 18.31 -7.10
CA TYR A 167 8.12 17.77 -8.44
C TYR A 167 9.34 17.15 -9.13
N GLU A 168 10.53 17.71 -8.97
CA GLU A 168 11.76 17.16 -9.52
C GLU A 168 12.08 15.79 -8.92
N LYS A 169 11.98 15.64 -7.58
CA LYS A 169 12.17 14.34 -6.92
C LYS A 169 11.11 13.32 -7.31
N ALA A 170 9.86 13.77 -7.45
CA ALA A 170 8.79 12.92 -7.94
C ALA A 170 9.11 12.36 -9.34
N ILE A 171 9.60 13.21 -10.26
CA ILE A 171 9.99 12.81 -11.61
C ILE A 171 11.15 11.81 -11.57
N GLU A 172 12.14 11.99 -10.71
CA GLU A 172 13.25 11.04 -10.54
C GLU A 172 12.74 9.68 -10.09
N ALA A 173 11.93 9.62 -9.04
CA ALA A 173 11.34 8.38 -8.54
C ALA A 173 10.48 7.67 -9.61
N PHE A 174 9.64 8.42 -10.35
CA PHE A 174 8.85 7.86 -11.44
C PHE A 174 9.72 7.37 -12.61
N LYS A 175 10.84 8.03 -12.93
CA LYS A 175 11.78 7.56 -13.97
C LYS A 175 12.44 6.23 -13.59
N GLU A 176 12.84 6.08 -12.33
CA GLU A 176 13.40 4.83 -11.82
C GLU A 176 12.36 3.70 -11.85
N ALA A 177 11.17 3.93 -11.28
CA ALA A 177 10.06 2.99 -11.34
C ALA A 177 9.74 2.56 -12.78
N ARG A 178 9.62 3.55 -13.69
CA ARG A 178 9.37 3.32 -15.12
C ARG A 178 10.44 2.44 -15.77
N SER A 179 11.71 2.64 -15.41
CA SER A 179 12.81 1.83 -15.94
C SER A 179 12.69 0.36 -15.52
N LEU A 180 12.38 0.11 -14.24
CA LEU A 180 12.15 -1.23 -13.71
C LEU A 180 10.93 -1.89 -14.35
N PHE A 181 9.79 -1.20 -14.43
CA PHE A 181 8.60 -1.71 -15.12
C PHE A 181 8.86 -2.02 -16.58
N LYS A 182 9.62 -1.18 -17.27
CA LYS A 182 9.97 -1.41 -18.69
C LYS A 182 10.80 -2.68 -18.87
N ARG A 183 11.79 -2.94 -18.00
CA ARG A 183 12.59 -4.17 -18.03
C ARG A 183 11.73 -5.42 -17.84
N ASN A 184 10.70 -5.31 -16.99
CA ASN A 184 9.77 -6.38 -16.69
C ASN A 184 8.55 -6.44 -17.63
N LYS A 185 8.53 -5.64 -18.71
CA LYS A 185 7.47 -5.59 -19.72
C LYS A 185 6.09 -5.17 -19.18
N GLU A 186 6.06 -4.45 -18.07
CA GLU A 186 4.87 -3.94 -17.40
C GLU A 186 4.37 -2.65 -18.07
N VAL A 187 3.85 -2.77 -19.32
CA VAL A 187 3.53 -1.64 -20.20
C VAL A 187 2.53 -0.65 -19.56
N ILE A 188 1.53 -1.17 -18.87
CA ILE A 188 0.51 -0.35 -18.19
C ILE A 188 1.13 0.47 -17.06
N HIS A 189 2.06 -0.12 -16.29
CA HIS A 189 2.75 0.57 -15.19
C HIS A 189 3.73 1.62 -15.71
N VAL A 190 4.38 1.37 -16.86
CA VAL A 190 5.17 2.37 -17.56
C VAL A 190 4.33 3.59 -17.92
N ALA A 191 3.15 3.39 -18.52
CA ALA A 191 2.23 4.48 -18.87
C ALA A 191 1.70 5.23 -17.64
N ARG A 192 1.47 4.54 -16.51
CA ARG A 192 1.13 5.19 -15.23
C ARG A 192 2.24 6.12 -14.75
N CYS A 193 3.49 5.71 -14.84
CA CYS A 193 4.63 6.58 -14.51
C CYS A 193 4.68 7.79 -15.47
N ASP A 194 4.52 7.58 -16.77
CA ASP A 194 4.50 8.66 -17.76
C ASP A 194 3.37 9.66 -17.48
N GLN A 195 2.16 9.20 -17.13
CA GLN A 195 1.05 10.08 -16.73
C GLN A 195 1.38 10.93 -15.50
N LYS A 196 1.97 10.31 -14.46
CA LYS A 196 2.35 11.03 -13.23
C LYS A 196 3.50 12.03 -13.45
N MET A 197 4.47 11.66 -14.29
CA MET A 197 5.54 12.58 -14.70
C MET A 197 4.99 13.77 -15.47
N ALA A 198 4.06 13.56 -16.39
CA ALA A 198 3.42 14.65 -17.13
C ALA A 198 2.75 15.65 -16.19
N SER A 199 2.04 15.17 -15.17
CA SER A 199 1.45 16.03 -14.14
C SER A 199 2.51 16.90 -13.42
N CYS A 200 3.64 16.31 -13.03
CA CYS A 200 4.74 17.05 -12.38
C CYS A 200 5.38 18.08 -13.34
N LEU A 201 5.59 17.71 -14.60
CA LEU A 201 6.17 18.58 -15.62
C LEU A 201 5.28 19.81 -15.92
N ILE A 202 3.96 19.65 -15.86
CA ILE A 202 3.02 20.77 -15.99
C ILE A 202 3.20 21.76 -14.84
N GLU A 203 3.32 21.26 -13.62
CA GLU A 203 3.53 22.13 -12.44
C GLU A 203 4.89 22.87 -12.48
N LEU A 204 5.90 22.30 -13.16
CA LEU A 204 7.20 22.91 -13.39
C LEU A 204 7.21 23.87 -14.61
N GLY A 205 6.12 23.94 -15.38
CA GLY A 205 6.07 24.76 -16.60
C GLY A 205 6.75 24.13 -17.82
N GLU A 206 7.15 22.87 -17.76
CA GLU A 206 7.86 22.14 -18.82
C GLU A 206 6.88 21.59 -19.87
N GLY A 207 6.16 22.48 -20.55
CA GLY A 207 4.99 22.18 -21.38
C GLY A 207 5.27 21.19 -22.53
N GLU A 208 6.36 21.34 -23.30
CA GLU A 208 6.68 20.44 -24.41
C GLU A 208 6.95 19.00 -23.91
N LEU A 209 7.72 18.88 -22.84
CA LEU A 209 8.03 17.58 -22.27
C LEU A 209 6.81 16.93 -21.63
N ALA A 210 5.95 17.74 -20.99
CA ALA A 210 4.68 17.30 -20.43
C ALA A 210 3.76 16.75 -21.53
N LEU A 211 3.65 17.49 -22.66
CA LEU A 211 2.82 17.08 -23.78
C LEU A 211 3.26 15.76 -24.37
N GLU A 212 4.58 15.60 -24.64
CA GLU A 212 5.15 14.35 -25.18
C GLU A 212 4.91 13.18 -24.21
N THR A 213 5.13 13.42 -22.92
CA THR A 213 5.03 12.37 -21.91
C THR A 213 3.58 11.94 -21.69
N ALA A 214 2.64 12.89 -21.65
CA ALA A 214 1.21 12.59 -21.54
C ALA A 214 0.68 11.83 -22.76
N ARG A 215 1.14 12.19 -23.98
CA ARG A 215 0.75 11.49 -25.21
C ARG A 215 1.12 10.00 -25.13
N LYS A 216 2.33 9.65 -24.70
CA LYS A 216 2.77 8.27 -24.54
C LYS A 216 1.81 7.46 -23.61
N ALA A 217 1.36 8.09 -22.53
CA ALA A 217 0.42 7.44 -21.62
C ALA A 217 -0.96 7.24 -22.26
N VAL A 218 -1.49 8.27 -22.96
CA VAL A 218 -2.77 8.18 -23.68
C VAL A 218 -2.75 7.04 -24.69
N ASP A 219 -1.73 6.98 -25.56
CA ASP A 219 -1.62 5.99 -26.61
C ASP A 219 -1.63 4.55 -26.06
N VAL A 220 -0.99 4.34 -24.91
CA VAL A 220 -0.97 3.02 -24.23
C VAL A 220 -2.32 2.66 -23.65
N PHE A 221 -3.00 3.59 -22.97
CA PHE A 221 -4.28 3.31 -22.33
C PHE A 221 -5.41 3.16 -23.35
N GLU A 222 -5.38 3.95 -24.43
CA GLU A 222 -6.30 3.82 -25.56
C GLU A 222 -6.19 2.45 -26.21
N THR A 223 -4.94 2.02 -26.54
CA THR A 223 -4.69 0.71 -27.14
C THR A 223 -5.07 -0.43 -26.21
N GLY A 224 -4.89 -0.26 -24.89
CA GLY A 224 -5.25 -1.22 -23.85
C GLY A 224 -6.74 -1.21 -23.47
N HIS A 225 -7.57 -0.35 -24.09
CA HIS A 225 -8.98 -0.15 -23.73
C HIS A 225 -9.21 0.18 -22.25
N ASP A 226 -8.24 0.84 -21.60
CA ASP A 226 -8.38 1.31 -20.22
C ASP A 226 -8.92 2.75 -20.18
N HIS A 227 -10.21 2.88 -20.51
CA HIS A 227 -10.86 4.20 -20.64
C HIS A 227 -10.75 5.07 -19.40
N ARG A 228 -10.68 4.47 -18.20
CA ARG A 228 -10.52 5.26 -16.98
C ARG A 228 -9.13 5.93 -16.90
N ARG A 229 -8.06 5.17 -17.17
CA ARG A 229 -6.71 5.72 -17.17
C ARG A 229 -6.42 6.60 -18.36
N GLU A 230 -6.97 6.27 -19.52
CA GLU A 230 -6.97 7.11 -20.72
C GLU A 230 -7.54 8.50 -20.41
N THR A 231 -8.69 8.59 -19.75
CA THR A 231 -9.31 9.84 -19.34
C THR A 231 -8.40 10.69 -18.48
N PHE A 232 -7.73 10.10 -17.48
CA PHE A 232 -6.76 10.82 -16.65
C PHE A 232 -5.51 11.28 -17.42
N ALA A 233 -5.00 10.44 -18.33
CA ALA A 233 -3.87 10.82 -19.16
C ALA A 233 -4.22 11.92 -20.16
N SER A 234 -5.41 11.86 -20.76
CA SER A 234 -5.96 12.89 -21.65
C SER A 234 -6.18 14.21 -20.93
N PHE A 235 -6.57 14.18 -19.65
CA PHE A 235 -6.66 15.40 -18.85
C PHE A 235 -5.30 16.09 -18.71
N GLU A 236 -4.23 15.35 -18.40
CA GLU A 236 -2.88 15.94 -18.34
C GLU A 236 -2.39 16.38 -19.72
N PHE A 237 -2.75 15.65 -20.79
CA PHE A 237 -2.42 16.04 -22.15
C PHE A 237 -3.09 17.38 -22.53
N GLY A 238 -4.38 17.57 -22.22
CA GLY A 238 -5.09 18.83 -22.47
C GLY A 238 -4.51 19.99 -21.66
N LYS A 239 -4.14 19.77 -20.40
CA LYS A 239 -3.44 20.78 -19.57
C LYS A 239 -2.09 21.19 -20.19
N ALA A 240 -1.32 20.25 -20.70
CA ALA A 240 -0.06 20.52 -21.37
C ALA A 240 -0.25 21.34 -22.67
N GLN A 241 -1.32 21.07 -23.43
CA GLN A 241 -1.69 21.89 -24.58
C GLN A 241 -2.01 23.34 -24.18
N ILE A 242 -2.78 23.54 -23.11
CA ILE A 242 -3.09 24.87 -22.58
C ILE A 242 -1.81 25.58 -22.14
N LEU A 243 -0.90 24.90 -21.47
CA LEU A 243 0.40 25.45 -21.02
C LEU A 243 1.25 25.94 -22.20
N LEU A 244 1.11 25.33 -23.37
CA LEU A 244 1.77 25.70 -24.62
C LEU A 244 0.96 26.71 -25.46
N GLU A 245 -0.05 27.34 -24.89
CA GLU A 245 -0.95 28.30 -25.57
C GLU A 245 -1.73 27.71 -26.75
N LYS A 246 -1.82 26.36 -26.86
CA LYS A 246 -2.66 25.65 -27.83
C LYS A 246 -4.10 25.56 -27.31
N PHE A 247 -4.74 26.72 -27.09
CA PHE A 247 -5.99 26.82 -26.35
C PHE A 247 -7.14 26.04 -26.98
N ASP A 248 -7.33 26.14 -28.30
CA ASP A 248 -8.43 25.45 -28.98
C ASP A 248 -8.30 23.92 -28.87
N GLU A 249 -7.09 23.41 -29.09
CA GLU A 249 -6.81 21.98 -28.98
C GLU A 249 -6.98 21.49 -27.52
N GLY A 250 -6.43 22.25 -26.56
CA GLY A 250 -6.50 21.90 -25.14
C GLY A 250 -7.94 21.91 -24.62
N LEU A 251 -8.74 22.92 -24.99
CA LEU A 251 -10.16 22.99 -24.64
C LEU A 251 -10.94 21.80 -25.22
N ALA A 252 -10.77 21.50 -26.50
CA ALA A 252 -11.43 20.36 -27.13
C ALA A 252 -11.07 19.02 -26.43
N THR A 253 -9.80 18.84 -26.07
CA THR A 253 -9.36 17.66 -25.30
C THR A 253 -10.03 17.58 -23.93
N LEU A 254 -10.09 18.69 -23.18
CA LEU A 254 -10.69 18.74 -21.84
C LEU A 254 -12.22 18.60 -21.88
N GLU A 255 -12.89 19.13 -22.91
CA GLU A 255 -14.33 18.94 -23.13
C GLU A 255 -14.66 17.46 -23.38
N ASN A 256 -13.86 16.75 -24.19
CA ASN A 256 -14.02 15.32 -24.38
C ASN A 256 -13.85 14.53 -23.07
N VAL A 257 -12.86 14.90 -22.24
CA VAL A 257 -12.68 14.30 -20.90
C VAL A 257 -13.90 14.52 -20.02
N LEU A 258 -14.46 15.75 -20.00
CA LEU A 258 -15.66 16.06 -19.23
C LEU A 258 -16.88 15.27 -19.69
N ALA A 259 -17.04 15.07 -21.00
CA ALA A 259 -18.16 14.29 -21.57
C ALA A 259 -18.09 12.79 -21.19
N ILE A 260 -16.91 12.25 -20.86
CA ILE A 260 -16.75 10.85 -20.44
C ILE A 260 -17.06 10.68 -18.94
N VAL A 261 -16.81 11.70 -18.11
CA VAL A 261 -16.97 11.61 -16.64
C VAL A 261 -18.31 12.18 -16.14
N SER A 262 -19.11 12.80 -16.99
CA SER A 262 -20.45 13.31 -16.68
C SER A 262 -21.53 12.24 -16.88
#